data_a1defb4aeb48cd1e6607234afc9fa8d0
#
_entry.id   a1defb4aeb48cd1e6607234afc9fa8d0
#
_cell.length_a   1.000
_cell.length_b   1.000
_cell.length_c   1.000
_cell.angle_alpha   90.00
_cell.angle_beta   90.00
_cell.angle_gamma   90.00
#
_symmetry.space_group_name_H-M   'P 1'
#
loop_
_entity.id
_entity.type
_entity.pdbx_description
1 polymer ?
#
loop_
_entity_poly.entity_id
_entity_poly.type
_entity_poly.pdbx_seq_one_letter_code
_entity_poly.pdbx_strand_id
1 'polypeptide(L)'
;MQSIYINLDDSGKLSKKEIISVYGGLVFLSKKEKDKFITQYRSIVNDIKCKYCKNKDLCNKKCPEIKNTNIKNSDKRRIMNYIKKYFIVGLVISNQNVYNHIIENKAAKGRFLDYSLRRMIKEVINNQITNNKIDSKEPLKVIINIDEQTTKSNGYYNLHDGLVEELKYGISNFNYSCTYNPIVFNDLDVKVTYQDSGKSYLVQAADLVSGTIRRLILNALEEKQDINNILNNFVNYKIILPWKKAT
;
A
#
# COMPACT_ATOMS: atom_id res chain seq x y z
N MET A 1 2.96 23.23 7.83
CA MET A 1 2.22 22.31 6.91
C MET A 1 2.53 20.88 7.32
N GLN A 2 1.50 20.13 7.68
CA GLN A 2 1.60 18.71 8.01
C GLN A 2 1.91 17.90 6.75
N SER A 3 2.52 16.72 6.92
CA SER A 3 2.83 15.87 5.78
C SER A 3 2.60 14.41 6.13
N ILE A 4 1.95 13.67 5.25
CA ILE A 4 1.81 12.21 5.31
C ILE A 4 2.46 11.58 4.10
N TYR A 5 3.24 10.52 4.32
CA TYR A 5 3.95 9.77 3.28
C TYR A 5 3.42 8.35 3.27
N ILE A 6 2.83 7.93 2.16
CA ILE A 6 2.23 6.61 1.96
C ILE A 6 3.02 5.92 0.86
N ASN A 7 3.57 4.75 1.16
CA ASN A 7 4.39 4.00 0.22
C ASN A 7 3.81 2.61 0.06
N LEU A 8 3.43 2.24 -1.15
CA LEU A 8 2.63 1.07 -1.47
C LEU A 8 3.28 0.22 -2.55
N ASP A 9 3.06 -1.07 -2.47
CA ASP A 9 3.35 -2.03 -3.53
C ASP A 9 2.25 -3.09 -3.59
N ASP A 10 2.12 -3.79 -4.73
CA ASP A 10 1.14 -4.82 -4.92
C ASP A 10 1.73 -6.24 -4.77
N SER A 11 0.87 -7.18 -4.44
CA SER A 11 1.19 -8.61 -4.42
C SER A 11 -0.01 -9.42 -4.89
N GLY A 12 0.19 -10.17 -5.97
CA GLY A 12 -0.87 -10.89 -6.65
C GLY A 12 -1.61 -10.02 -7.68
N LYS A 13 -2.12 -10.65 -8.73
CA LYS A 13 -2.80 -9.96 -9.83
C LYS A 13 -4.30 -9.96 -9.64
N LEU A 14 -4.95 -8.84 -9.94
CA LEU A 14 -6.41 -8.79 -10.02
C LEU A 14 -6.88 -9.64 -11.22
N SER A 15 -7.19 -10.90 -10.95
CA SER A 15 -7.63 -11.89 -11.94
C SER A 15 -8.42 -13.01 -11.27
N LYS A 16 -9.28 -13.71 -12.02
CA LYS A 16 -10.00 -14.89 -11.50
C LYS A 16 -9.10 -16.10 -11.22
N LYS A 17 -7.87 -16.08 -11.73
CA LYS A 17 -6.88 -17.16 -11.49
C LYS A 17 -6.26 -17.05 -10.08
N GLU A 18 -6.34 -15.90 -9.45
CA GLU A 18 -5.84 -15.66 -8.10
C GLU A 18 -7.00 -15.42 -7.13
N ILE A 19 -6.89 -15.93 -5.91
CA ILE A 19 -7.94 -15.78 -4.88
C ILE A 19 -8.00 -14.33 -4.42
N ILE A 20 -6.84 -13.70 -4.20
CA ILE A 20 -6.71 -12.35 -3.68
C ILE A 20 -5.64 -11.55 -4.41
N SER A 21 -5.82 -10.23 -4.41
CA SER A 21 -4.80 -9.23 -4.69
C SER A 21 -4.64 -8.33 -3.48
N VAL A 22 -3.43 -7.88 -3.22
CA VAL A 22 -3.10 -7.08 -2.04
C VAL A 22 -2.32 -5.85 -2.48
N TYR A 23 -2.64 -4.68 -1.91
CA TYR A 23 -1.72 -3.56 -1.81
C TYR A 23 -1.31 -3.43 -0.35
N GLY A 24 -0.02 -3.35 -0.11
CA GLY A 24 0.51 -3.22 1.24
C GLY A 24 1.60 -2.17 1.31
N GLY A 25 1.80 -1.61 2.50
CA GLY A 25 2.88 -0.66 2.63
C GLY A 25 2.97 0.06 3.97
N LEU A 26 3.66 1.19 3.94
CA LEU A 26 4.09 1.93 5.11
C LEU A 26 3.61 3.39 5.04
N VAL A 27 3.22 3.90 6.20
CA VAL A 27 2.80 5.30 6.37
C VAL A 27 3.72 5.98 7.38
N PHE A 28 4.15 7.20 7.05
CA PHE A 28 4.94 8.07 7.93
C PHE A 28 4.26 9.44 8.03
N LEU A 29 4.21 9.99 9.24
CA LEU A 29 3.57 11.28 9.52
C LEU A 29 4.55 12.46 9.51
N SER A 30 5.83 12.21 9.25
CA SER A 30 6.83 13.26 9.10
C SER A 30 7.98 12.84 8.20
N LYS A 31 8.63 13.83 7.57
CA LYS A 31 9.86 13.60 6.81
C LYS A 31 10.95 12.98 7.69
N LYS A 32 11.08 13.43 8.94
CA LYS A 32 12.09 12.94 9.89
C LYS A 32 11.90 11.44 10.17
N GLU A 33 10.68 11.03 10.42
CA GLU A 33 10.35 9.60 10.64
C GLU A 33 10.68 8.75 9.41
N LYS A 34 10.24 9.20 8.23
CA LYS A 34 10.52 8.56 6.96
C LYS A 34 12.03 8.43 6.68
N ASP A 35 12.78 9.51 6.85
CA ASP A 35 14.23 9.51 6.58
C ASP A 35 14.99 8.63 7.58
N LYS A 36 14.56 8.58 8.85
CA LYS A 36 15.08 7.64 9.86
C LYS A 36 14.82 6.20 9.44
N PHE A 37 13.61 5.90 8.97
CA PHE A 37 13.27 4.58 8.44
C PHE A 37 14.22 4.18 7.30
N ILE A 38 14.36 5.04 6.29
CA ILE A 38 15.20 4.77 5.11
C ILE A 38 16.64 4.45 5.53
N THR A 39 17.22 5.26 6.41
CA THR A 39 18.61 5.11 6.86
C THR A 39 18.83 3.74 7.52
N GLN A 40 17.98 3.35 8.44
CA GLN A 40 18.11 2.08 9.15
C GLN A 40 17.73 0.88 8.29
N TYR A 41 16.67 0.99 7.48
CA TYR A 41 16.28 -0.05 6.53
C TYR A 41 17.38 -0.35 5.52
N ARG A 42 17.99 0.71 4.95
CA ARG A 42 19.14 0.60 4.04
C ARG A 42 20.32 -0.15 4.68
N SER A 43 20.64 0.13 5.95
CA SER A 43 21.69 -0.57 6.68
C SER A 43 21.38 -2.07 6.78
N ILE A 44 20.17 -2.44 7.22
CA ILE A 44 19.75 -3.84 7.34
C ILE A 44 19.80 -4.56 5.99
N VAL A 45 19.29 -3.91 4.93
CA VAL A 45 19.28 -4.47 3.57
C VAL A 45 20.69 -4.68 3.04
N ASN A 46 21.60 -3.72 3.27
CA ASN A 46 22.99 -3.82 2.82
C ASN A 46 23.73 -4.96 3.55
N ASP A 47 23.54 -5.10 4.86
CA ASP A 47 24.10 -6.22 5.64
C ASP A 47 23.65 -7.57 5.05
N ILE A 48 22.36 -7.69 4.68
CA ILE A 48 21.83 -8.91 4.10
C ILE A 48 22.42 -9.14 2.70
N LYS A 49 22.43 -8.10 1.85
CA LYS A 49 23.03 -8.20 0.50
C LYS A 49 24.48 -8.66 0.55
N CYS A 50 25.26 -8.15 1.48
CA CYS A 50 26.67 -8.54 1.66
C CYS A 50 26.82 -10.03 2.01
N LYS A 51 25.88 -10.65 2.73
CA LYS A 51 25.91 -12.10 3.02
C LYS A 51 25.76 -12.96 1.78
N TYR A 52 25.00 -12.49 0.77
CA TYR A 52 24.70 -13.22 -0.46
C TYR A 52 25.64 -12.85 -1.62
N CYS A 53 26.54 -11.90 -1.42
CA CYS A 53 27.49 -11.51 -2.44
C CYS A 53 28.55 -12.60 -2.64
N LYS A 54 28.63 -13.20 -3.83
CA LYS A 54 29.58 -14.26 -4.17
C LYS A 54 31.02 -13.75 -4.23
N ASN A 55 31.26 -12.47 -4.53
CA ASN A 55 32.57 -11.83 -4.62
C ASN A 55 32.62 -10.63 -3.67
N LYS A 56 32.96 -10.88 -2.40
CA LYS A 56 33.05 -9.83 -1.38
C LYS A 56 34.08 -8.76 -1.71
N ASP A 57 35.19 -9.15 -2.30
CA ASP A 57 36.34 -8.28 -2.61
C ASP A 57 36.12 -7.42 -3.88
N LEU A 58 35.22 -7.85 -4.78
CA LEU A 58 34.89 -7.17 -6.02
C LEU A 58 33.45 -6.60 -6.01
N CYS A 59 32.83 -6.51 -4.83
CA CYS A 59 31.45 -6.06 -4.70
C CYS A 59 31.32 -4.56 -4.96
N ASN A 60 31.23 -4.16 -6.22
CA ASN A 60 30.97 -2.78 -6.67
C ASN A 60 29.54 -2.31 -6.34
N LYS A 61 28.95 -2.74 -5.21
CA LYS A 61 27.59 -2.39 -4.73
C LYS A 61 26.45 -2.74 -5.71
N LYS A 62 26.70 -3.54 -6.75
CA LYS A 62 25.71 -4.04 -7.71
C LYS A 62 25.03 -5.35 -7.25
N CYS A 63 24.85 -5.51 -5.93
CA CYS A 63 24.12 -6.67 -5.42
C CYS A 63 22.66 -6.64 -5.86
N PRO A 64 22.06 -7.81 -6.20
CA PRO A 64 20.67 -7.88 -6.65
C PRO A 64 19.73 -7.30 -5.61
N GLU A 65 18.61 -6.77 -6.09
CA GLU A 65 17.55 -6.27 -5.25
C GLU A 65 17.01 -7.37 -4.33
N ILE A 66 16.70 -7.00 -3.08
CA ILE A 66 16.00 -7.89 -2.17
C ILE A 66 14.51 -7.81 -2.49
N LYS A 67 13.95 -8.94 -2.94
CA LYS A 67 12.52 -9.13 -3.17
C LYS A 67 11.95 -10.16 -2.21
N ASN A 68 10.65 -10.07 -1.97
CA ASN A 68 9.94 -11.02 -1.12
C ASN A 68 10.17 -12.50 -1.53
N THR A 69 10.46 -12.76 -2.80
CA THR A 69 10.65 -14.09 -3.38
C THR A 69 12.08 -14.62 -3.28
N ASN A 70 13.11 -13.75 -3.11
CA ASN A 70 14.52 -14.13 -3.21
C ASN A 70 15.30 -14.05 -1.89
N ILE A 71 14.63 -13.78 -0.78
CA ILE A 71 15.23 -13.61 0.54
C ILE A 71 14.95 -14.81 1.46
N LYS A 72 15.94 -15.26 2.23
CA LYS A 72 15.75 -16.32 3.23
C LYS A 72 14.80 -15.89 4.35
N ASN A 73 14.06 -16.85 4.89
CA ASN A 73 13.05 -16.57 5.93
C ASN A 73 13.65 -15.91 7.19
N SER A 74 14.90 -16.26 7.58
CA SER A 74 15.58 -15.62 8.73
C SER A 74 15.83 -14.14 8.50
N ASP A 75 16.33 -13.77 7.32
CA ASP A 75 16.63 -12.39 6.98
C ASP A 75 15.34 -11.60 6.73
N LYS A 76 14.32 -12.23 6.13
CA LYS A 76 12.98 -11.67 6.01
C LYS A 76 12.38 -11.35 7.38
N ARG A 77 12.51 -12.26 8.35
CA ARG A 77 12.06 -12.03 9.73
C ARG A 77 12.79 -10.83 10.37
N ARG A 78 14.11 -10.71 10.16
CA ARG A 78 14.91 -9.56 10.64
C ARG A 78 14.37 -8.23 10.09
N ILE A 79 14.11 -8.16 8.77
CA ILE A 79 13.56 -6.97 8.13
C ILE A 79 12.14 -6.69 8.65
N MET A 80 11.28 -7.70 8.70
CA MET A 80 9.90 -7.54 9.14
C MET A 80 9.79 -7.10 10.61
N ASN A 81 10.68 -7.56 11.49
CA ASN A 81 10.74 -7.08 12.88
C ASN A 81 11.10 -5.59 12.97
N TYR A 82 11.87 -5.08 12.00
CA TYR A 82 12.14 -3.65 11.91
C TYR A 82 10.92 -2.89 11.35
N ILE A 83 10.33 -3.37 10.26
CA ILE A 83 9.15 -2.77 9.60
C ILE A 83 7.96 -2.66 10.56
N LYS A 84 7.72 -3.67 11.40
CA LYS A 84 6.62 -3.71 12.39
C LYS A 84 6.65 -2.58 13.44
N LYS A 85 7.72 -1.83 13.53
CA LYS A 85 7.81 -0.65 14.41
C LYS A 85 7.10 0.59 13.83
N TYR A 86 6.66 0.52 12.58
CA TYR A 86 6.06 1.61 11.82
C TYR A 86 4.62 1.30 11.45
N PHE A 87 3.89 2.31 10.99
CA PHE A 87 2.48 2.16 10.65
C PHE A 87 2.33 1.41 9.32
N ILE A 88 1.81 0.20 9.41
CA ILE A 88 1.60 -0.71 8.27
C ILE A 88 0.14 -0.63 7.83
N VAL A 89 -0.07 -0.51 6.52
CA VAL A 89 -1.41 -0.51 5.91
C VAL A 89 -1.56 -1.65 4.91
N GLY A 90 -2.80 -2.10 4.73
CA GLY A 90 -3.14 -3.14 3.77
C GLY A 90 -4.50 -2.95 3.13
N LEU A 91 -4.55 -3.09 1.80
CA LEU A 91 -5.76 -3.25 1.03
C LEU A 91 -5.79 -4.67 0.49
N VAL A 92 -6.85 -5.41 0.80
CA VAL A 92 -7.08 -6.77 0.32
C VAL A 92 -8.26 -6.77 -0.63
N ILE A 93 -8.07 -7.29 -1.83
CA ILE A 93 -9.12 -7.44 -2.82
C ILE A 93 -9.42 -8.93 -2.97
N SER A 94 -10.64 -9.33 -2.64
CA SER A 94 -11.15 -10.67 -2.90
C SER A 94 -11.53 -10.79 -4.38
N ASN A 95 -10.62 -11.33 -5.18
CA ASN A 95 -10.77 -11.38 -6.64
C ASN A 95 -12.02 -12.14 -7.08
N GLN A 96 -12.40 -13.18 -6.32
CA GLN A 96 -13.57 -13.99 -6.62
C GLN A 96 -14.88 -13.18 -6.51
N ASN A 97 -14.89 -12.15 -5.65
CA ASN A 97 -16.05 -11.29 -5.42
C ASN A 97 -16.11 -10.06 -6.35
N VAL A 98 -15.05 -9.80 -7.11
CA VAL A 98 -15.07 -8.73 -8.13
C VAL A 98 -15.83 -9.22 -9.36
N TYR A 99 -16.67 -8.37 -9.94
CA TYR A 99 -17.45 -8.71 -11.14
C TYR A 99 -16.54 -9.03 -12.33
N ASN A 100 -16.95 -9.99 -13.17
CA ASN A 100 -16.17 -10.45 -14.32
C ASN A 100 -15.88 -9.30 -15.30
N HIS A 101 -16.88 -8.48 -15.62
CA HIS A 101 -16.70 -7.35 -16.55
C HIS A 101 -15.63 -6.34 -16.09
N ILE A 102 -15.38 -6.24 -14.77
CA ILE A 102 -14.30 -5.40 -14.23
C ILE A 102 -12.93 -6.06 -14.50
N ILE A 103 -12.83 -7.37 -14.28
CA ILE A 103 -11.56 -8.09 -14.42
C ILE A 103 -11.14 -8.25 -15.88
N GLU A 104 -12.11 -8.49 -16.77
CA GLU A 104 -11.89 -8.74 -18.20
C GLU A 104 -11.61 -7.47 -18.99
N ASN A 105 -12.17 -6.34 -18.57
CA ASN A 105 -11.96 -5.06 -19.24
C ASN A 105 -10.81 -4.28 -18.57
N LYS A 106 -9.74 -4.01 -19.34
CA LYS A 106 -8.53 -3.31 -18.85
C LYS A 106 -8.85 -1.93 -18.24
N ALA A 107 -9.74 -1.16 -18.86
CA ALA A 107 -10.09 0.19 -18.37
C ALA A 107 -10.95 0.10 -17.09
N ALA A 108 -11.91 -0.83 -17.02
CA ALA A 108 -12.71 -1.06 -15.83
C ALA A 108 -11.86 -1.55 -14.66
N LYS A 109 -10.90 -2.44 -14.94
CA LYS A 109 -9.92 -2.92 -13.96
C LYS A 109 -9.07 -1.77 -13.40
N GLY A 110 -8.54 -0.90 -14.26
CA GLY A 110 -7.78 0.27 -13.82
C GLY A 110 -8.61 1.19 -12.92
N ARG A 111 -9.84 1.55 -13.34
CA ARG A 111 -10.75 2.36 -12.52
C ARG A 111 -11.09 1.72 -11.15
N PHE A 112 -11.27 0.40 -11.12
CA PHE A 112 -11.54 -0.31 -9.86
C PHE A 112 -10.34 -0.28 -8.92
N LEU A 113 -9.11 -0.43 -9.45
CA LEU A 113 -7.88 -0.34 -8.65
C LEU A 113 -7.68 1.09 -8.13
N ASP A 114 -7.86 2.12 -8.97
CA ASP A 114 -7.79 3.52 -8.54
C ASP A 114 -8.82 3.83 -7.45
N TYR A 115 -10.07 3.37 -7.62
CA TYR A 115 -11.11 3.49 -6.60
C TYR A 115 -10.68 2.81 -5.28
N SER A 116 -10.17 1.59 -5.36
CA SER A 116 -9.79 0.81 -4.19
C SER A 116 -8.63 1.48 -3.41
N LEU A 117 -7.65 2.01 -4.13
CA LEU A 117 -6.53 2.77 -3.54
C LEU A 117 -7.01 4.07 -2.92
N ARG A 118 -7.87 4.84 -3.60
CA ARG A 118 -8.46 6.07 -3.05
C ARG A 118 -9.18 5.81 -1.74
N ARG A 119 -10.02 4.78 -1.70
CA ARG A 119 -10.73 4.37 -0.48
C ARG A 119 -9.76 4.05 0.66
N MET A 120 -8.72 3.26 0.38
CA MET A 120 -7.73 2.94 1.40
C MET A 120 -7.00 4.20 1.90
N ILE A 121 -6.52 5.05 1.00
CA ILE A 121 -5.78 6.24 1.36
C ILE A 121 -6.65 7.21 2.18
N LYS A 122 -7.89 7.44 1.76
CA LYS A 122 -8.84 8.26 2.51
C LYS A 122 -9.06 7.76 3.92
N GLU A 123 -9.32 6.47 4.06
CA GLU A 123 -9.58 5.86 5.37
C GLU A 123 -8.33 5.86 6.27
N VAL A 124 -7.14 5.69 5.69
CA VAL A 124 -5.87 5.83 6.42
C VAL A 124 -5.70 7.25 6.95
N ILE A 125 -5.94 8.27 6.12
CA ILE A 125 -5.85 9.67 6.54
C ILE A 125 -6.92 9.98 7.60
N ASN A 126 -8.16 9.54 7.39
CA ASN A 126 -9.25 9.68 8.36
C ASN A 126 -8.93 9.04 9.71
N ASN A 127 -8.32 7.86 9.71
CA ASN A 127 -7.83 7.21 10.91
C ASN A 127 -6.77 8.05 11.65
N GLN A 128 -5.85 8.71 10.91
CA GLN A 128 -4.85 9.59 11.55
C GLN A 128 -5.49 10.87 12.11
N ILE A 129 -6.53 11.40 11.44
CA ILE A 129 -7.30 12.55 11.94
C ILE A 129 -8.06 12.15 13.21
N THR A 130 -8.79 11.05 13.19
CA THR A 130 -9.56 10.54 14.34
C THR A 130 -8.67 10.27 15.57
N ASN A 131 -7.42 9.84 15.33
CA ASN A 131 -6.44 9.63 16.40
C ASN A 131 -5.65 10.90 16.78
N ASN A 132 -6.07 12.09 16.34
CA ASN A 132 -5.44 13.39 16.60
C ASN A 132 -3.95 13.47 16.20
N LYS A 133 -3.53 12.73 15.18
CA LYS A 133 -2.18 12.75 14.63
C LYS A 133 -2.05 13.68 13.44
N ILE A 134 -3.16 13.97 12.79
CA ILE A 134 -3.31 14.96 11.71
C ILE A 134 -4.47 15.86 12.11
N ASP A 135 -4.28 17.17 12.01
CA ASP A 135 -5.37 18.13 12.16
C ASP A 135 -5.99 18.42 10.78
N SER A 136 -7.27 18.12 10.63
CA SER A 136 -8.02 18.33 9.40
C SER A 136 -8.18 19.82 9.02
N LYS A 137 -7.97 20.72 9.96
CA LYS A 137 -8.09 22.19 9.78
C LYS A 137 -6.77 22.85 9.40
N GLU A 138 -5.67 22.12 9.42
CA GLU A 138 -4.35 22.59 9.04
C GLU A 138 -3.97 22.15 7.62
N PRO A 139 -3.14 22.91 6.89
CA PRO A 139 -2.69 22.53 5.56
C PRO A 139 -2.01 21.16 5.56
N LEU A 140 -2.42 20.27 4.66
CA LEU A 140 -1.93 18.89 4.57
C LEU A 140 -1.27 18.60 3.22
N LYS A 141 -0.07 18.03 3.28
CA LYS A 141 0.62 17.46 2.13
C LYS A 141 0.57 15.95 2.16
N VAL A 142 -0.01 15.33 1.13
CA VAL A 142 -0.12 13.88 0.94
C VAL A 142 0.83 13.43 -0.15
N ILE A 143 1.84 12.64 0.21
CA ILE A 143 2.85 12.14 -0.73
C ILE A 143 2.70 10.63 -0.82
N ILE A 144 2.36 10.15 -2.02
CA ILE A 144 2.09 8.74 -2.28
C ILE A 144 3.10 8.24 -3.29
N ASN A 145 3.82 7.19 -2.93
CA ASN A 145 4.71 6.45 -3.81
C ASN A 145 4.14 5.04 -3.98
N ILE A 146 3.97 4.61 -5.22
CA ILE A 146 3.45 3.29 -5.57
C ILE A 146 4.43 2.64 -6.53
N ASP A 147 4.60 1.32 -6.46
CA ASP A 147 5.42 0.61 -7.43
C ASP A 147 4.88 0.80 -8.86
N GLU A 148 5.81 0.86 -9.82
CA GLU A 148 5.49 1.12 -11.22
C GLU A 148 4.73 -0.08 -11.81
N GLN A 149 3.41 0.07 -11.96
CA GLN A 149 2.57 -0.96 -12.53
C GLN A 149 2.54 -0.88 -14.06
N THR A 150 2.51 -2.04 -14.69
CA THR A 150 2.36 -2.17 -16.15
C THR A 150 0.96 -1.78 -16.67
N THR A 151 0.00 -1.58 -15.79
CA THR A 151 -1.37 -1.19 -16.13
C THR A 151 -1.58 0.31 -15.95
N LYS A 152 -1.14 1.10 -16.96
CA LYS A 152 -1.61 2.49 -17.07
C LYS A 152 -3.11 2.46 -17.34
N SER A 153 -3.91 3.09 -16.46
CA SER A 153 -5.31 3.34 -16.75
C SER A 153 -5.38 4.33 -17.92
N ASN A 154 -6.03 3.98 -19.00
CA ASN A 154 -6.34 4.91 -20.11
C ASN A 154 -7.59 5.73 -19.74
N GLY A 155 -7.82 6.05 -18.46
CA GLY A 155 -9.02 6.73 -18.00
C GLY A 155 -8.82 8.24 -17.86
N TYR A 156 -9.90 8.99 -18.05
CA TYR A 156 -10.00 10.43 -17.78
C TYR A 156 -9.84 10.76 -16.27
N TYR A 157 -9.85 9.76 -15.40
CA TYR A 157 -9.67 9.88 -13.97
C TYR A 157 -8.33 9.24 -13.57
N ASN A 158 -7.49 10.00 -12.90
CA ASN A 158 -6.27 9.48 -12.30
C ASN A 158 -6.38 9.48 -10.76
N LEU A 159 -5.52 8.72 -10.10
CA LEU A 159 -5.53 8.58 -8.64
C LEU A 159 -5.36 9.94 -7.93
N HIS A 160 -4.57 10.85 -8.47
CA HIS A 160 -4.34 12.19 -7.93
C HIS A 160 -5.65 12.99 -7.85
N ASP A 161 -6.34 13.16 -8.98
CA ASP A 161 -7.54 14.00 -9.06
C ASP A 161 -8.67 13.43 -8.20
N GLY A 162 -8.84 12.11 -8.24
CA GLY A 162 -9.81 11.44 -7.40
C GLY A 162 -9.53 11.55 -5.91
N LEU A 163 -8.26 11.60 -5.49
CA LEU A 163 -7.91 11.85 -4.08
C LEU A 163 -8.20 13.28 -3.67
N VAL A 164 -7.86 14.26 -4.49
CA VAL A 164 -8.17 15.67 -4.21
C VAL A 164 -9.69 15.84 -4.06
N GLU A 165 -10.45 15.25 -4.98
CA GLU A 165 -11.92 15.28 -4.92
C GLU A 165 -12.45 14.65 -3.63
N GLU A 166 -12.07 13.43 -3.29
CA GLU A 166 -12.56 12.73 -2.10
C GLU A 166 -12.11 13.36 -0.78
N LEU A 167 -10.91 13.88 -0.71
CA LEU A 167 -10.35 14.39 0.54
C LEU A 167 -10.83 15.81 0.84
N LYS A 168 -10.92 16.67 -0.20
CA LYS A 168 -11.20 18.10 -0.03
C LYS A 168 -12.63 18.52 -0.35
N TYR A 169 -13.27 17.90 -1.34
CA TYR A 169 -14.61 18.32 -1.80
C TYR A 169 -15.70 17.34 -1.40
N GLY A 170 -15.36 16.10 -1.15
CA GLY A 170 -16.33 15.03 -0.96
C GLY A 170 -16.93 14.54 -2.28
N ILE A 171 -17.61 13.41 -2.24
CA ILE A 171 -18.22 12.77 -3.42
C ILE A 171 -19.65 12.42 -3.12
N SER A 172 -20.55 12.80 -4.03
CA SER A 172 -21.94 12.35 -4.04
C SER A 172 -22.13 11.21 -5.04
N ASN A 173 -22.58 10.08 -4.54
CA ASN A 173 -22.91 8.92 -5.37
C ASN A 173 -24.44 8.85 -5.55
N PHE A 174 -24.92 9.39 -6.67
CA PHE A 174 -26.34 9.46 -6.98
C PHE A 174 -26.98 8.08 -7.15
N ASN A 175 -26.24 7.07 -7.62
CA ASN A 175 -26.77 5.72 -7.80
C ASN A 175 -27.11 5.02 -6.48
N TYR A 176 -26.45 5.42 -5.39
CA TYR A 176 -26.67 4.85 -4.06
C TYR A 176 -27.20 5.87 -3.06
N SER A 177 -27.57 7.08 -3.53
CA SER A 177 -28.08 8.19 -2.70
C SER A 177 -27.21 8.45 -1.47
N CYS A 178 -25.89 8.34 -1.59
CA CYS A 178 -24.97 8.56 -0.49
C CYS A 178 -23.95 9.65 -0.82
N THR A 179 -23.63 10.46 0.20
CA THR A 179 -22.61 11.50 0.13
C THR A 179 -21.46 11.16 1.09
N TYR A 180 -20.27 11.19 0.56
CA TYR A 180 -19.03 11.04 1.35
C TYR A 180 -18.46 12.44 1.59
N ASN A 181 -18.53 12.92 2.83
CA ASN A 181 -18.03 14.23 3.20
C ASN A 181 -16.52 14.37 3.01
N PRO A 182 -16.02 15.60 2.77
CA PRO A 182 -14.60 15.90 2.81
C PRO A 182 -14.04 15.63 4.22
N ILE A 183 -12.74 15.36 4.30
CA ILE A 183 -12.03 15.13 5.58
C ILE A 183 -10.89 16.10 5.82
N VAL A 184 -10.52 16.92 4.81
CA VAL A 184 -9.50 17.97 4.90
C VAL A 184 -10.17 19.31 4.61
N PHE A 185 -10.14 20.22 5.57
CA PHE A 185 -10.86 21.50 5.51
C PHE A 185 -9.97 22.69 5.20
N ASN A 186 -8.66 22.51 5.03
CA ASN A 186 -7.70 23.52 4.65
C ASN A 186 -6.98 23.15 3.34
N ASP A 187 -5.87 23.78 3.01
CA ASP A 187 -5.11 23.52 1.79
C ASP A 187 -4.61 22.08 1.74
N LEU A 188 -4.78 21.48 0.59
CA LEU A 188 -4.40 20.08 0.31
C LEU A 188 -3.47 20.05 -0.90
N ASP A 189 -2.24 19.54 -0.70
CA ASP A 189 -1.26 19.25 -1.75
C ASP A 189 -1.11 17.72 -1.87
N VAL A 190 -1.57 17.13 -2.95
CA VAL A 190 -1.46 15.69 -3.22
C VAL A 190 -0.39 15.46 -4.28
N LYS A 191 0.55 14.56 -4.00
CA LYS A 191 1.55 14.11 -4.99
C LYS A 191 1.52 12.60 -5.08
N VAL A 192 1.21 12.08 -6.26
CA VAL A 192 1.29 10.65 -6.58
C VAL A 192 2.48 10.40 -7.49
N THR A 193 3.33 9.46 -7.14
CA THR A 193 4.53 9.11 -7.91
C THR A 193 4.60 7.60 -8.06
N TYR A 194 4.74 7.14 -9.29
CA TYR A 194 5.03 5.74 -9.59
C TYR A 194 6.54 5.57 -9.65
N GLN A 195 7.09 4.62 -8.89
CA GLN A 195 8.52 4.45 -8.69
C GLN A 195 8.94 3.01 -8.95
N ASP A 196 10.10 2.85 -9.57
CA ASP A 196 10.78 1.56 -9.68
C ASP A 196 11.27 1.10 -8.30
N SER A 197 10.84 -0.08 -7.84
CA SER A 197 11.22 -0.68 -6.56
C SER A 197 12.75 -0.83 -6.41
N GLY A 198 13.45 -1.08 -7.50
CA GLY A 198 14.91 -1.17 -7.51
C GLY A 198 15.63 0.12 -7.10
N LYS A 199 14.96 1.28 -7.21
CA LYS A 199 15.50 2.61 -6.90
C LYS A 199 14.97 3.19 -5.59
N SER A 200 13.93 2.59 -4.99
CA SER A 200 13.26 3.12 -3.80
C SER A 200 13.22 2.12 -2.65
N TYR A 201 13.99 2.38 -1.58
CA TYR A 201 13.93 1.56 -0.36
C TYR A 201 12.54 1.52 0.29
N LEU A 202 11.72 2.54 0.09
CA LEU A 202 10.36 2.61 0.62
C LEU A 202 9.43 1.67 -0.14
N VAL A 203 9.50 1.66 -1.47
CA VAL A 203 8.73 0.75 -2.31
C VAL A 203 9.21 -0.69 -2.13
N GLN A 204 10.53 -0.91 -2.03
CA GLN A 204 11.09 -2.22 -1.70
C GLN A 204 10.60 -2.75 -0.33
N ALA A 205 10.46 -1.88 0.67
CA ALA A 205 9.87 -2.28 1.95
C ALA A 205 8.37 -2.59 1.81
N ALA A 206 7.66 -1.86 0.95
CA ALA A 206 6.25 -2.11 0.64
C ALA A 206 6.04 -3.47 -0.06
N ASP A 207 6.93 -3.91 -0.97
CA ASP A 207 6.93 -5.28 -1.55
C ASP A 207 6.96 -6.36 -0.46
N LEU A 208 7.85 -6.21 0.52
CA LEU A 208 7.91 -7.16 1.63
C LEU A 208 6.63 -7.14 2.49
N VAL A 209 6.01 -5.99 2.67
CA VAL A 209 4.75 -5.86 3.41
C VAL A 209 3.60 -6.50 2.63
N SER A 210 3.39 -6.13 1.37
CA SER A 210 2.31 -6.64 0.52
C SER A 210 2.40 -8.16 0.35
N GLY A 211 3.60 -8.67 0.06
CA GLY A 211 3.86 -10.11 -0.03
C GLY A 211 3.67 -10.85 1.29
N THR A 212 3.95 -10.21 2.44
CA THR A 212 3.69 -10.81 3.76
C THR A 212 2.19 -10.86 4.06
N ILE A 213 1.45 -9.77 3.81
CA ILE A 213 -0.01 -9.73 3.97
C ILE A 213 -0.64 -10.83 3.12
N ARG A 214 -0.26 -10.92 1.83
CA ARG A 214 -0.80 -11.94 0.92
C ARG A 214 -0.55 -13.34 1.45
N ARG A 215 0.66 -13.66 1.88
CA ARG A 215 1.01 -14.97 2.44
C ARG A 215 0.20 -15.30 3.70
N LEU A 216 0.05 -14.34 4.62
CA LEU A 216 -0.73 -14.52 5.84
C LEU A 216 -2.18 -14.88 5.53
N ILE A 217 -2.78 -14.21 4.55
CA ILE A 217 -4.16 -14.49 4.15
C ILE A 217 -4.28 -15.86 3.49
N LEU A 218 -3.38 -16.21 2.57
CA LEU A 218 -3.43 -17.51 1.90
C LEU A 218 -3.29 -18.66 2.89
N ASN A 219 -2.34 -18.56 3.84
CA ASN A 219 -2.20 -19.55 4.92
C ASN A 219 -3.46 -19.61 5.79
N ALA A 220 -4.05 -18.45 6.14
CA ALA A 220 -5.28 -18.41 6.93
C ALA A 220 -6.46 -19.09 6.21
N LEU A 221 -6.56 -18.93 4.90
CA LEU A 221 -7.57 -19.60 4.09
C LEU A 221 -7.38 -21.12 4.07
N GLU A 222 -6.14 -21.58 3.92
CA GLU A 222 -5.80 -23.03 3.95
C GLU A 222 -6.10 -23.63 5.33
N GLU A 223 -5.74 -22.94 6.40
CA GLU A 223 -5.93 -23.38 7.79
C GLU A 223 -7.34 -23.05 8.36
N LYS A 224 -8.23 -22.47 7.55
CA LYS A 224 -9.58 -22.01 7.95
C LYS A 224 -9.60 -21.10 9.15
N GLN A 225 -8.58 -20.26 9.28
CA GLN A 225 -8.44 -19.27 10.37
C GLN A 225 -9.15 -17.94 10.04
N ASP A 226 -9.44 -17.15 11.06
CA ASP A 226 -10.01 -15.82 10.87
C ASP A 226 -8.96 -14.84 10.33
N ILE A 227 -9.16 -14.44 9.05
CA ILE A 227 -8.30 -13.49 8.34
C ILE A 227 -8.23 -12.14 9.07
N ASN A 228 -9.34 -11.68 9.63
CA ASN A 228 -9.36 -10.39 10.33
C ASN A 228 -8.46 -10.41 11.56
N ASN A 229 -8.51 -11.46 12.34
CA ASN A 229 -7.68 -11.63 13.54
C ASN A 229 -6.19 -11.67 13.16
N ILE A 230 -5.84 -12.46 12.14
CA ILE A 230 -4.45 -12.58 11.67
C ILE A 230 -3.92 -11.24 11.15
N LEU A 231 -4.71 -10.52 10.37
CA LEU A 231 -4.31 -9.22 9.84
C LEU A 231 -4.20 -8.16 10.95
N ASN A 232 -5.08 -8.14 11.96
CA ASN A 232 -4.99 -7.22 13.09
C ASN A 232 -3.68 -7.34 13.86
N ASN A 233 -3.07 -8.52 13.88
CA ASN A 233 -1.76 -8.74 14.52
C ASN A 233 -0.57 -8.27 13.65
N PHE A 234 -0.82 -7.89 12.41
CA PHE A 234 0.26 -7.51 11.48
C PHE A 234 0.13 -6.09 10.93
N VAL A 235 -1.09 -5.64 10.57
CA VAL A 235 -1.35 -4.32 10.00
C VAL A 235 -2.04 -3.40 11.00
N ASN A 236 -1.67 -2.13 10.99
CA ASN A 236 -2.30 -1.11 11.83
C ASN A 236 -3.65 -0.66 11.25
N TYR A 237 -3.78 -0.68 9.93
CA TYR A 237 -5.03 -0.37 9.25
C TYR A 237 -5.21 -1.21 8.00
N LYS A 238 -6.42 -1.74 7.79
CA LYS A 238 -6.74 -2.54 6.62
C LYS A 238 -8.12 -2.25 6.06
N ILE A 239 -8.24 -2.45 4.76
CA ILE A 239 -9.52 -2.51 4.04
C ILE A 239 -9.59 -3.81 3.26
N ILE A 240 -10.76 -4.45 3.25
CA ILE A 240 -11.04 -5.64 2.44
C ILE A 240 -12.16 -5.30 1.47
N LEU A 241 -11.92 -5.45 0.17
CA LEU A 241 -12.86 -5.15 -0.91
C LEU A 241 -13.10 -6.38 -1.80
N PRO A 242 -14.25 -6.43 -2.50
CA PRO A 242 -15.44 -5.63 -2.23
C PRO A 242 -16.00 -5.98 -0.85
N TRP A 243 -16.61 -5.01 -0.21
CA TRP A 243 -17.47 -5.28 0.96
C TRP A 243 -18.45 -6.38 0.55
N LYS A 244 -18.75 -7.33 1.43
CA LYS A 244 -19.59 -8.50 1.13
C LYS A 244 -20.63 -8.17 0.06
N LYS A 245 -20.77 -9.03 -0.98
CA LYS A 245 -21.90 -8.92 -1.89
C LYS A 245 -23.15 -8.73 -1.04
N ALA A 246 -23.89 -7.65 -1.26
CA ALA A 246 -25.27 -7.61 -0.85
C ALA A 246 -25.93 -8.82 -1.54
N THR A 247 -26.28 -9.82 -0.75
CA THR A 247 -27.06 -10.97 -1.16
C THR A 247 -28.43 -10.50 -1.59
#